data_8d0bb9f0909c3b20543143a3d7aaf337
#
_entry.id   8d0bb9f0909c3b20543143a3d7aaf337
#
_cell.length_a   1.000
_cell.length_b   1.000
_cell.length_c   1.000
_cell.angle_alpha   90.00
_cell.angle_beta   90.00
_cell.angle_gamma   90.00
#
_symmetry.space_group_name_H-M   'P 1'
#
loop_
_entity.id
_entity.type
_entity.pdbx_description
1 polymer ?
#
loop_
_entity_poly.entity_id
_entity_poly.type
_entity_poly.pdbx_seq_one_letter_code
_entity_poly.pdbx_strand_id
1 'polypeptide(L)'
;MSRTIPFSIVDVFSSTAFKGNPLAVIDDPSSTLSTTQMQLITRQFNLSETTFINPPTTPNAAFRLRSFLPDGKEVFGAGHNSLGALWWLAKHGNLQDTVDATNEGDDGMLRFNFTQQMGQEALPVSIVKGPYGELAVTLQQEPPQYYGIHNNLASLAQTLGIDEHDIGFEFGGKAITDAQVVSTSSSRHLLVPIANATVLNSIKMTDRDALLREMISVDPLAYGLYLFTPSPPITSAKDGARNPVFQARFFSPGMAGEDPATGSAAGPLAAYMQNVGALSVKRGETMAISVLQGLRVGRACLLTVSVERGENGDSAGDGINISISGGGVEVMTGDVAVPGEAVEF
;
A
#
# COMPACT_ATOMS: atom_id res chain seq x y z
N MET A 1 5.95 10.73 -37.54
CA MET A 1 5.72 9.61 -36.60
C MET A 1 5.23 10.21 -35.30
N SER A 2 4.22 9.64 -34.67
CA SER A 2 3.81 10.07 -33.32
C SER A 2 4.95 9.77 -32.36
N ARG A 3 5.24 10.72 -31.44
CA ARG A 3 6.21 10.51 -30.36
C ARG A 3 5.72 9.37 -29.47
N THR A 4 6.61 8.50 -29.03
CA THR A 4 6.34 7.45 -28.05
C THR A 4 7.20 7.64 -26.81
N ILE A 5 6.78 7.06 -25.69
CA ILE A 5 7.53 6.99 -24.45
C ILE A 5 7.50 5.55 -23.91
N PRO A 6 8.64 5.01 -23.45
CA PRO A 6 8.67 3.66 -22.91
C PRO A 6 7.90 3.55 -21.60
N PHE A 7 7.31 2.36 -21.38
CA PHE A 7 6.63 2.02 -20.13
C PHE A 7 6.98 0.61 -19.68
N SER A 8 6.80 0.36 -18.40
CA SER A 8 6.80 -0.98 -17.81
C SER A 8 5.51 -1.21 -17.02
N ILE A 9 5.07 -2.47 -16.93
CA ILE A 9 4.05 -2.87 -15.95
C ILE A 9 4.73 -3.76 -14.91
N VAL A 10 4.57 -3.38 -13.65
CA VAL A 10 5.13 -4.07 -12.48
C VAL A 10 3.98 -4.61 -11.64
N ASP A 11 4.01 -5.90 -11.36
CA ASP A 11 3.14 -6.52 -10.36
C ASP A 11 3.75 -6.32 -8.98
N VAL A 12 3.21 -5.38 -8.22
CA VAL A 12 3.74 -4.91 -6.93
C VAL A 12 3.27 -5.84 -5.80
N PHE A 13 4.08 -6.02 -4.76
CA PHE A 13 3.84 -6.93 -3.64
C PHE A 13 3.78 -8.41 -4.04
N SER A 14 4.50 -8.79 -5.10
CA SER A 14 4.64 -10.18 -5.53
C SER A 14 6.01 -10.43 -6.14
N SER A 15 6.52 -11.63 -5.95
CA SER A 15 7.69 -12.15 -6.69
C SER A 15 7.29 -13.05 -7.88
N THR A 16 5.98 -13.25 -8.06
CA THR A 16 5.42 -14.12 -9.11
C THR A 16 4.69 -13.27 -10.13
N ALA A 17 5.10 -13.35 -11.40
CA ALA A 17 4.44 -12.67 -12.51
C ALA A 17 2.94 -13.00 -12.57
N PHE A 18 2.14 -12.02 -12.95
CA PHE A 18 0.67 -12.07 -13.03
C PHE A 18 -0.04 -12.27 -11.67
N LYS A 19 0.70 -12.11 -10.58
CA LYS A 19 0.20 -11.88 -9.21
C LYS A 19 0.57 -10.45 -8.81
N GLY A 20 0.26 -10.04 -7.61
CA GLY A 20 0.56 -8.67 -7.20
C GLY A 20 -0.45 -7.63 -7.70
N ASN A 21 -0.26 -6.37 -7.29
CA ASN A 21 -1.06 -5.24 -7.75
C ASN A 21 -0.39 -4.58 -8.96
N PRO A 22 -1.00 -4.59 -10.15
CA PRO A 22 -0.37 -4.09 -11.36
C PRO A 22 -0.27 -2.57 -11.36
N LEU A 23 0.93 -2.07 -11.67
CA LEU A 23 1.26 -0.66 -11.80
C LEU A 23 1.91 -0.41 -13.15
N ALA A 24 1.42 0.57 -13.90
CA ALA A 24 2.18 1.11 -15.04
C ALA A 24 3.19 2.16 -14.53
N VAL A 25 4.44 2.03 -14.96
CA VAL A 25 5.54 2.93 -14.63
C VAL A 25 6.07 3.56 -15.90
N ILE A 26 6.20 4.88 -15.91
CA ILE A 26 6.79 5.66 -17.00
C ILE A 26 7.90 6.54 -16.42
N ASP A 27 9.11 6.37 -16.91
CA ASP A 27 10.23 7.25 -16.58
C ASP A 27 10.27 8.44 -17.54
N ASP A 28 10.05 9.64 -17.03
CA ASP A 28 10.09 10.91 -17.78
C ASP A 28 11.09 11.88 -17.14
N PRO A 29 12.41 11.55 -17.18
CA PRO A 29 13.45 12.29 -16.49
C PRO A 29 13.64 13.73 -17.02
N SER A 30 13.06 14.03 -18.18
CA SER A 30 13.09 15.36 -18.78
C SER A 30 11.78 16.14 -18.62
N SER A 31 10.80 15.60 -17.89
CA SER A 31 9.46 16.19 -17.69
C SER A 31 8.82 16.63 -19.01
N THR A 32 8.82 15.74 -19.98
CA THR A 32 8.38 16.02 -21.35
C THR A 32 6.87 15.86 -21.54
N LEU A 33 6.18 15.24 -20.57
CA LEU A 33 4.74 15.03 -20.60
C LEU A 33 4.00 16.13 -19.82
N SER A 34 2.96 16.68 -20.43
CA SER A 34 2.00 17.54 -19.73
C SER A 34 1.10 16.70 -18.79
N THR A 35 0.48 17.37 -17.83
CA THR A 35 -0.49 16.69 -16.93
C THR A 35 -1.62 16.01 -17.72
N THR A 36 -2.17 16.67 -18.73
CA THR A 36 -3.22 16.10 -19.59
C THR A 36 -2.72 14.84 -20.33
N GLN A 37 -1.49 14.85 -20.83
CA GLN A 37 -0.89 13.67 -21.47
C GLN A 37 -0.73 12.51 -20.49
N MET A 38 -0.28 12.77 -19.26
CA MET A 38 -0.17 11.76 -18.19
C MET A 38 -1.55 11.17 -17.87
N GLN A 39 -2.59 12.01 -17.74
CA GLN A 39 -3.96 11.59 -17.48
C GLN A 39 -4.51 10.69 -18.60
N LEU A 40 -4.32 11.09 -19.86
CA LEU A 40 -4.76 10.34 -21.05
C LEU A 40 -4.08 8.98 -21.15
N ILE A 41 -2.77 8.91 -20.91
CA ILE A 41 -2.00 7.67 -20.86
C ILE A 41 -2.51 6.76 -19.73
N THR A 42 -2.75 7.32 -18.55
CA THR A 42 -3.30 6.57 -17.41
C THR A 42 -4.66 5.98 -17.73
N ARG A 43 -5.55 6.77 -18.33
CA ARG A 43 -6.88 6.30 -18.76
C ARG A 43 -6.78 5.15 -19.78
N GLN A 44 -5.78 5.21 -20.66
CA GLN A 44 -5.55 4.17 -21.67
C GLN A 44 -5.08 2.85 -21.04
N PHE A 45 -4.19 2.88 -20.03
CA PHE A 45 -3.77 1.67 -19.32
C PHE A 45 -4.90 1.09 -18.47
N ASN A 46 -5.74 1.94 -17.89
CA ASN A 46 -6.89 1.53 -17.08
C ASN A 46 -6.54 0.54 -15.95
N LEU A 47 -5.36 0.71 -15.36
CA LEU A 47 -4.93 0.04 -14.13
C LEU A 47 -5.35 0.87 -12.90
N SER A 48 -5.15 0.33 -11.70
CA SER A 48 -5.45 1.09 -10.46
C SER A 48 -4.80 2.46 -10.48
N GLU A 49 -3.50 2.51 -10.82
CA GLU A 49 -2.75 3.76 -11.06
C GLU A 49 -1.73 3.59 -12.18
N THR A 50 -1.29 4.74 -12.69
CA THR A 50 -0.06 4.88 -13.49
C THR A 50 0.83 5.90 -12.81
N THR A 51 2.09 5.55 -12.60
CA THR A 51 3.08 6.43 -11.96
C THR A 51 4.11 6.91 -12.98
N PHE A 52 4.29 8.22 -12.99
CA PHE A 52 5.31 8.91 -13.79
C PHE A 52 6.45 9.35 -12.85
N ILE A 53 7.67 8.99 -13.22
CA ILE A 53 8.88 9.36 -12.49
C ILE A 53 9.46 10.61 -13.16
N ASN A 54 9.55 11.69 -12.40
CA ASN A 54 9.98 12.99 -12.88
C ASN A 54 11.14 13.53 -12.03
N PRO A 55 11.89 14.53 -12.50
CA PRO A 55 12.79 15.30 -11.66
C PRO A 55 12.06 15.97 -10.50
N PRO A 56 12.67 16.04 -9.31
CA PRO A 56 12.07 16.71 -8.16
C PRO A 56 11.96 18.22 -8.41
N THR A 57 10.96 18.84 -7.78
CA THR A 57 10.80 20.31 -7.76
C THR A 57 11.20 20.91 -6.41
N THR A 58 11.60 20.05 -5.47
CA THR A 58 12.13 20.44 -4.14
C THR A 58 13.56 19.92 -3.99
N PRO A 59 14.46 20.67 -3.33
CA PRO A 59 15.88 20.29 -3.21
C PRO A 59 16.12 19.06 -2.33
N ASN A 60 15.12 18.65 -1.53
CA ASN A 60 15.26 17.57 -0.54
C ASN A 60 14.76 16.21 -1.06
N ALA A 61 14.37 16.10 -2.32
CA ALA A 61 13.90 14.85 -2.90
C ALA A 61 14.82 14.40 -4.05
N ALA A 62 15.04 13.08 -4.15
CA ALA A 62 15.79 12.49 -5.25
C ALA A 62 14.94 12.37 -6.52
N PHE A 63 13.65 12.03 -6.36
CA PHE A 63 12.70 11.85 -7.45
C PHE A 63 11.35 12.46 -7.08
N ARG A 64 10.60 12.84 -8.11
CA ARG A 64 9.19 13.20 -7.97
C ARG A 64 8.33 12.13 -8.62
N LEU A 65 7.39 11.57 -7.86
CA LEU A 65 6.41 10.63 -8.36
C LEU A 65 5.06 11.32 -8.54
N ARG A 66 4.50 11.19 -9.74
CA ARG A 66 3.15 11.65 -10.07
C ARG A 66 2.30 10.45 -10.44
N SER A 67 1.30 10.14 -9.64
CA SER A 67 0.43 8.98 -9.84
C SER A 67 -0.99 9.42 -10.14
N PHE A 68 -1.60 8.82 -11.14
CA PHE A 68 -2.96 9.16 -11.58
C PHE A 68 -3.85 7.93 -11.59
N LEU A 69 -5.13 8.14 -11.24
CA LEU A 69 -6.21 7.19 -11.45
C LEU A 69 -6.73 7.27 -12.88
N PRO A 70 -7.43 6.23 -13.39
CA PRO A 70 -8.02 6.24 -14.74
C PRO A 70 -9.02 7.38 -14.99
N ASP A 71 -9.64 7.94 -13.95
CA ASP A 71 -10.50 9.10 -14.03
C ASP A 71 -9.76 10.45 -14.13
N GLY A 72 -8.42 10.40 -14.16
CA GLY A 72 -7.53 11.55 -14.28
C GLY A 72 -7.18 12.24 -12.98
N LYS A 73 -7.70 11.78 -11.84
CA LYS A 73 -7.36 12.34 -10.54
C LYS A 73 -5.92 11.98 -10.16
N GLU A 74 -5.11 13.00 -9.81
CA GLU A 74 -3.78 12.77 -9.24
C GLU A 74 -3.91 12.37 -7.77
N VAL A 75 -3.18 11.33 -7.36
CA VAL A 75 -3.16 10.81 -5.98
C VAL A 75 -1.83 11.12 -5.31
N PHE A 76 -1.89 11.46 -4.03
CA PHE A 76 -0.73 11.89 -3.24
C PHE A 76 -0.38 10.93 -2.10
N GLY A 77 -1.07 9.79 -2.02
CA GLY A 77 -0.76 8.74 -1.06
C GLY A 77 0.35 7.82 -1.56
N ALA A 78 1.39 7.62 -0.75
CA ALA A 78 2.43 6.66 -1.03
C ALA A 78 1.98 5.24 -0.65
N GLY A 79 1.82 4.38 -1.64
CA GLY A 79 1.40 3.00 -1.49
C GLY A 79 2.07 2.12 -2.54
N HIS A 80 1.32 1.20 -3.17
CA HIS A 80 1.86 0.34 -4.22
C HIS A 80 2.41 1.13 -5.42
N ASN A 81 1.83 2.29 -5.73
CA ASN A 81 2.25 3.22 -6.76
C ASN A 81 3.69 3.71 -6.57
N SER A 82 4.02 4.22 -5.37
CA SER A 82 5.38 4.63 -5.03
C SER A 82 6.33 3.44 -4.94
N LEU A 83 5.91 2.38 -4.24
CA LEU A 83 6.74 1.20 -4.03
C LEU A 83 7.14 0.56 -5.36
N GLY A 84 6.18 0.38 -6.28
CA GLY A 84 6.43 -0.22 -7.59
C GLY A 84 7.34 0.62 -8.48
N ALA A 85 7.15 1.96 -8.50
CA ALA A 85 8.00 2.87 -9.27
C ALA A 85 9.45 2.88 -8.74
N LEU A 86 9.64 2.91 -7.43
CA LEU A 86 10.96 2.89 -6.80
C LEU A 86 11.64 1.52 -6.93
N TRP A 87 10.87 0.43 -6.86
CA TRP A 87 11.38 -0.90 -7.15
C TRP A 87 11.89 -0.98 -8.61
N TRP A 88 11.13 -0.40 -9.55
CA TRP A 88 11.51 -0.34 -10.96
C TRP A 88 12.81 0.45 -11.16
N LEU A 89 12.94 1.64 -10.54
CA LEU A 89 14.17 2.44 -10.56
C LEU A 89 15.39 1.65 -10.06
N ALA A 90 15.23 0.96 -8.93
CA ALA A 90 16.31 0.16 -8.35
C ALA A 90 16.68 -1.05 -9.22
N LYS A 91 15.69 -1.66 -9.88
CA LYS A 91 15.86 -2.80 -10.79
C LYS A 91 16.66 -2.42 -12.05
N HIS A 92 16.35 -1.27 -12.64
CA HIS A 92 16.97 -0.82 -13.89
C HIS A 92 18.29 -0.04 -13.69
N GLY A 93 18.72 0.16 -12.43
CA GLY A 93 19.99 0.80 -12.10
C GLY A 93 19.97 2.32 -12.05
N ASN A 94 18.87 2.97 -12.44
CA ASN A 94 18.74 4.44 -12.48
C ASN A 94 18.83 5.09 -11.09
N LEU A 95 18.66 4.31 -10.03
CA LEU A 95 18.76 4.79 -8.65
C LEU A 95 20.19 5.20 -8.28
N GLN A 96 21.19 4.43 -8.72
CA GLN A 96 22.60 4.62 -8.36
C GLN A 96 23.20 5.90 -8.96
N ASP A 97 22.61 6.42 -10.02
CA ASP A 97 23.04 7.66 -10.66
C ASP A 97 22.61 8.92 -9.85
N THR A 98 21.66 8.75 -8.92
CA THR A 98 21.04 9.85 -8.19
C THR A 98 21.22 9.73 -6.68
N VAL A 99 21.35 8.52 -6.15
CA VAL A 99 21.40 8.23 -4.71
C VAL A 99 22.60 7.36 -4.39
N ASP A 100 23.44 7.82 -3.46
CA ASP A 100 24.58 7.04 -2.99
C ASP A 100 24.10 5.81 -2.18
N ALA A 101 24.71 4.66 -2.49
CA ALA A 101 24.51 3.46 -1.71
C ALA A 101 25.37 3.50 -0.46
N THR A 102 24.79 3.10 0.69
CA THR A 102 25.55 2.84 1.92
C THR A 102 25.73 1.33 2.08
N ASN A 103 26.96 0.90 2.36
CA ASN A 103 27.28 -0.48 2.76
C ASN A 103 27.39 -0.51 4.29
N GLU A 104 26.26 -0.60 4.97
CA GLU A 104 26.23 -0.76 6.42
C GLU A 104 26.14 -2.24 6.76
N GLY A 105 27.31 -2.87 7.03
CA GLY A 105 27.42 -4.26 7.46
C GLY A 105 28.10 -5.19 6.47
N ASP A 106 28.57 -6.35 6.98
CA ASP A 106 29.24 -7.41 6.21
C ASP A 106 28.24 -8.36 5.51
N ASP A 107 26.97 -7.97 5.36
CA ASP A 107 25.91 -8.83 4.83
C ASP A 107 25.80 -8.82 3.29
N GLY A 108 26.62 -8.02 2.61
CA GLY A 108 26.61 -7.87 1.16
C GLY A 108 25.39 -7.14 0.59
N MET A 109 24.59 -6.51 1.45
CA MET A 109 23.42 -5.74 1.03
C MET A 109 23.80 -4.30 0.71
N LEU A 110 23.26 -3.77 -0.40
CA LEU A 110 23.30 -2.34 -0.72
C LEU A 110 22.04 -1.68 -0.16
N ARG A 111 22.23 -0.58 0.59
CA ARG A 111 21.14 0.20 1.17
C ARG A 111 21.12 1.61 0.59
N PHE A 112 19.93 2.06 0.20
CA PHE A 112 19.69 3.40 -0.31
C PHE A 112 18.65 4.07 0.57
N ASN A 113 18.99 5.19 1.19
CA ASN A 113 18.09 5.98 2.01
C ASN A 113 17.99 7.39 1.42
N PHE A 114 16.79 7.78 1.04
CA PHE A 114 16.52 9.06 0.39
C PHE A 114 15.08 9.51 0.62
N THR A 115 14.71 10.63 0.06
CA THR A 115 13.33 11.10 0.04
C THR A 115 12.80 11.17 -1.38
N GLN A 116 11.54 10.82 -1.56
CA GLN A 116 10.77 11.03 -2.78
C GLN A 116 9.79 12.18 -2.60
N GLN A 117 9.55 12.95 -3.64
CA GLN A 117 8.49 13.96 -3.64
C GLN A 117 7.20 13.37 -4.17
N MET A 118 6.10 13.56 -3.42
CA MET A 118 4.75 13.29 -3.88
C MET A 118 3.87 14.49 -3.51
N GLY A 119 3.29 15.14 -4.52
CA GLY A 119 2.65 16.44 -4.31
C GLY A 119 3.64 17.49 -3.83
N GLN A 120 3.42 18.03 -2.64
CA GLN A 120 4.29 19.01 -1.98
C GLN A 120 5.21 18.39 -0.91
N GLU A 121 5.04 17.11 -0.60
CA GLU A 121 5.72 16.45 0.50
C GLU A 121 6.95 15.67 0.03
N ALA A 122 7.96 15.62 0.90
CA ALA A 122 9.14 14.78 0.75
C ALA A 122 9.04 13.61 1.74
N LEU A 123 8.85 12.39 1.23
CA LEU A 123 8.58 11.19 2.00
C LEU A 123 9.81 10.29 2.06
N PRO A 124 10.22 9.81 3.25
CA PRO A 124 11.36 8.92 3.39
C PRO A 124 11.16 7.58 2.69
N VAL A 125 12.22 7.10 2.07
CA VAL A 125 12.30 5.82 1.36
C VAL A 125 13.56 5.09 1.76
N SER A 126 13.47 3.80 1.98
CA SER A 126 14.62 2.90 2.09
C SER A 126 14.48 1.77 1.07
N ILE A 127 15.57 1.49 0.36
CA ILE A 127 15.66 0.36 -0.56
C ILE A 127 16.83 -0.52 -0.16
N VAL A 128 16.59 -1.81 -0.09
CA VAL A 128 17.62 -2.82 0.13
C VAL A 128 17.74 -3.70 -1.11
N LYS A 129 18.95 -3.79 -1.64
CA LYS A 129 19.30 -4.66 -2.76
C LYS A 129 20.25 -5.74 -2.29
N GLY A 130 19.79 -6.98 -2.38
CA GLY A 130 20.58 -8.15 -2.03
C GLY A 130 21.59 -8.52 -3.12
N PRO A 131 22.60 -9.34 -2.76
CA PRO A 131 23.68 -9.75 -3.66
C PRO A 131 23.20 -10.61 -4.83
N TYR A 132 22.04 -11.25 -4.71
CA TYR A 132 21.45 -12.08 -5.77
C TYR A 132 20.32 -11.39 -6.54
N GLY A 133 20.18 -10.05 -6.34
CA GLY A 133 19.21 -9.22 -7.04
C GLY A 133 17.86 -9.15 -6.36
N GLU A 134 17.75 -9.58 -5.10
CA GLU A 134 16.56 -9.32 -4.28
C GLU A 134 16.44 -7.81 -4.07
N LEU A 135 15.22 -7.29 -4.22
CA LEU A 135 14.90 -5.89 -4.00
C LEU A 135 13.72 -5.77 -3.05
N ALA A 136 13.90 -5.00 -1.99
CA ALA A 136 12.83 -4.61 -1.07
C ALA A 136 12.81 -3.09 -0.95
N VAL A 137 11.65 -2.50 -1.19
CA VAL A 137 11.38 -1.08 -0.98
C VAL A 137 10.57 -0.93 0.29
N THR A 138 10.98 0.00 1.15
CA THR A 138 10.29 0.34 2.40
C THR A 138 9.88 1.80 2.37
N LEU A 139 8.59 2.05 2.60
CA LEU A 139 7.99 3.37 2.69
C LEU A 139 7.55 3.61 4.12
N GLN A 140 8.05 4.68 4.73
CA GLN A 140 7.53 5.13 6.01
C GLN A 140 6.17 5.78 5.83
N GLN A 141 5.24 5.48 6.73
CA GLN A 141 3.92 6.09 6.76
C GLN A 141 3.85 7.20 7.82
N GLU A 142 2.76 7.98 7.75
CA GLU A 142 2.46 8.99 8.77
C GLU A 142 2.14 8.33 10.13
N PRO A 143 2.30 9.04 11.24
CA PRO A 143 1.88 8.56 12.55
C PRO A 143 0.40 8.13 12.53
N PRO A 144 0.05 7.01 13.20
CA PRO A 144 -1.30 6.50 13.17
C PRO A 144 -2.29 7.45 13.84
N GLN A 145 -3.46 7.59 13.21
CA GLN A 145 -4.59 8.35 13.73
C GLN A 145 -5.79 7.43 13.87
N TYR A 146 -6.47 7.50 15.01
CA TYR A 146 -7.62 6.68 15.35
C TYR A 146 -8.87 7.55 15.41
N TYR A 147 -9.92 7.12 14.71
CA TYR A 147 -11.18 7.86 14.61
C TYR A 147 -12.34 7.06 15.21
N GLY A 148 -13.55 7.29 14.73
CA GLY A 148 -14.75 6.65 15.24
C GLY A 148 -14.74 5.11 15.15
N ILE A 149 -15.52 4.50 16.06
CA ILE A 149 -15.84 3.07 16.05
C ILE A 149 -17.27 2.92 15.55
N HIS A 150 -17.51 1.90 14.73
CA HIS A 150 -18.85 1.61 14.21
C HIS A 150 -19.77 1.16 15.32
N ASN A 151 -20.90 1.85 15.50
CA ASN A 151 -21.80 1.67 16.64
C ASN A 151 -22.96 0.70 16.39
N ASN A 152 -23.09 0.15 15.16
CA ASN A 152 -24.15 -0.75 14.74
C ASN A 152 -23.61 -1.92 13.92
N LEU A 153 -23.01 -2.91 14.59
CA LEU A 153 -22.41 -4.07 13.93
C LEU A 153 -23.45 -4.94 13.21
N ALA A 154 -24.71 -4.95 13.66
CA ALA A 154 -25.78 -5.67 12.98
C ALA A 154 -26.05 -5.09 11.57
N SER A 155 -26.07 -3.75 11.42
CA SER A 155 -26.20 -3.10 10.11
C SER A 155 -25.01 -3.39 9.23
N LEU A 156 -23.80 -3.29 9.77
CA LEU A 156 -22.57 -3.59 9.06
C LEU A 156 -22.56 -5.06 8.58
N ALA A 157 -22.91 -6.02 9.44
CA ALA A 157 -22.98 -7.43 9.10
C ALA A 157 -24.00 -7.69 7.98
N GLN A 158 -25.19 -7.06 8.05
CA GLN A 158 -26.19 -7.13 6.99
C GLN A 158 -25.65 -6.62 5.65
N THR A 159 -24.94 -5.50 5.65
CA THR A 159 -24.31 -4.93 4.44
C THR A 159 -23.23 -5.87 3.87
N LEU A 160 -22.48 -6.56 4.74
CA LEU A 160 -21.46 -7.53 4.36
C LEU A 160 -22.06 -8.89 3.93
N GLY A 161 -23.33 -9.15 4.24
CA GLY A 161 -24.00 -10.44 3.97
C GLY A 161 -23.49 -11.59 4.85
N ILE A 162 -23.18 -11.29 6.12
CA ILE A 162 -22.71 -12.22 7.15
C ILE A 162 -23.54 -12.08 8.43
N ASP A 163 -23.35 -12.98 9.38
CA ASP A 163 -23.95 -12.84 10.70
C ASP A 163 -23.14 -11.86 11.58
N GLU A 164 -23.81 -11.17 12.52
CA GLU A 164 -23.13 -10.23 13.42
C GLU A 164 -22.01 -10.88 14.24
N HIS A 165 -22.19 -12.13 14.66
CA HIS A 165 -21.18 -12.89 15.40
C HIS A 165 -19.96 -13.29 14.55
N ASP A 166 -20.00 -13.10 13.23
CA ASP A 166 -18.86 -13.26 12.33
C ASP A 166 -17.96 -12.01 12.30
N ILE A 167 -18.35 -10.92 12.99
CA ILE A 167 -17.49 -9.77 13.21
C ILE A 167 -16.70 -9.98 14.49
N GLY A 168 -15.38 -10.07 14.35
CA GLY A 168 -14.45 -10.24 15.46
C GLY A 168 -13.77 -11.61 15.49
N PHE A 169 -12.66 -11.65 16.20
CA PHE A 169 -11.86 -12.85 16.46
C PHE A 169 -11.02 -12.69 17.72
N GLU A 170 -10.41 -13.77 18.18
CA GLU A 170 -9.41 -13.73 19.25
C GLU A 170 -7.98 -13.78 18.70
N PHE A 171 -7.10 -12.88 19.17
CA PHE A 171 -5.70 -12.85 18.78
C PHE A 171 -4.83 -12.26 19.90
N GLY A 172 -3.68 -12.91 20.21
CA GLY A 172 -2.77 -12.46 21.27
C GLY A 172 -3.42 -12.41 22.66
N GLY A 173 -4.44 -13.21 22.91
CA GLY A 173 -5.22 -13.20 24.16
C GLY A 173 -6.16 -12.02 24.30
N LYS A 174 -6.49 -11.35 23.20
CA LYS A 174 -7.43 -10.23 23.13
C LYS A 174 -8.59 -10.56 22.20
N ALA A 175 -9.81 -10.17 22.59
CA ALA A 175 -10.94 -10.12 21.70
C ALA A 175 -10.84 -8.86 20.82
N ILE A 176 -10.84 -9.04 19.51
CA ILE A 176 -10.76 -8.00 18.50
C ILE A 176 -12.13 -7.90 17.83
N THR A 177 -12.95 -6.97 18.26
CA THR A 177 -14.37 -6.87 17.87
C THR A 177 -14.77 -5.54 17.28
N ASP A 178 -13.97 -4.48 17.51
CA ASP A 178 -14.33 -3.14 17.09
C ASP A 178 -14.03 -2.92 15.60
N ALA A 179 -15.04 -2.48 14.86
CA ALA A 179 -14.85 -1.93 13.53
C ALA A 179 -14.51 -0.44 13.67
N GLN A 180 -13.27 -0.06 13.41
CA GLN A 180 -12.74 1.28 13.66
C GLN A 180 -12.15 1.94 12.43
N VAL A 181 -12.36 3.26 12.29
CA VAL A 181 -11.66 4.04 11.26
C VAL A 181 -10.27 4.42 11.76
N VAL A 182 -9.25 4.07 10.96
CA VAL A 182 -7.84 4.34 11.25
C VAL A 182 -7.14 4.84 9.99
N SER A 183 -6.13 5.69 10.14
CA SER A 183 -5.23 6.10 9.06
C SER A 183 -3.77 6.10 9.50
N THR A 184 -2.89 5.90 8.54
CA THR A 184 -1.44 6.14 8.60
C THR A 184 -0.98 6.91 7.35
N SER A 185 -1.92 7.60 6.72
CA SER A 185 -1.73 8.43 5.53
C SER A 185 -2.89 9.42 5.44
N SER A 186 -3.00 10.16 4.34
CA SER A 186 -4.16 11.00 4.05
C SER A 186 -5.49 10.23 3.89
N SER A 187 -5.44 8.91 3.67
CA SER A 187 -6.62 8.05 3.47
C SER A 187 -7.06 7.39 4.77
N ARG A 188 -8.36 7.49 5.10
CA ARG A 188 -8.98 6.87 6.27
C ARG A 188 -9.73 5.61 5.86
N HIS A 189 -9.51 4.51 6.58
CA HIS A 189 -10.14 3.23 6.28
C HIS A 189 -10.89 2.66 7.47
N LEU A 190 -12.10 2.16 7.22
CA LEU A 190 -12.85 1.38 8.20
C LEU A 190 -12.30 -0.03 8.22
N LEU A 191 -11.60 -0.38 9.30
CA LEU A 191 -11.06 -1.71 9.55
C LEU A 191 -12.11 -2.56 10.24
N VAL A 192 -12.39 -3.74 9.70
CA VAL A 192 -13.40 -4.65 10.26
C VAL A 192 -12.77 -6.03 10.47
N PRO A 193 -12.65 -6.47 11.72
CA PRO A 193 -12.20 -7.82 12.04
C PRO A 193 -13.27 -8.84 11.65
N ILE A 194 -12.87 -9.90 10.96
CA ILE A 194 -13.76 -10.99 10.50
C ILE A 194 -13.32 -12.31 11.13
N ALA A 195 -14.25 -13.10 11.62
CA ALA A 195 -14.03 -14.28 12.44
C ALA A 195 -13.00 -15.26 11.87
N ASN A 196 -13.04 -15.51 10.55
CA ASN A 196 -12.12 -16.44 9.90
C ASN A 196 -12.07 -16.23 8.38
N ALA A 197 -11.11 -16.90 7.73
CA ALA A 197 -10.89 -16.79 6.29
C ALA A 197 -12.07 -17.33 5.45
N THR A 198 -12.85 -18.27 5.95
CA THR A 198 -14.02 -18.79 5.23
C THR A 198 -15.09 -17.71 5.13
N VAL A 199 -15.41 -17.04 6.24
CA VAL A 199 -16.34 -15.91 6.26
C VAL A 199 -15.80 -14.77 5.44
N LEU A 200 -14.54 -14.36 5.65
CA LEU A 200 -13.90 -13.28 4.86
C LEU A 200 -14.04 -13.54 3.36
N ASN A 201 -13.78 -14.76 2.91
CA ASN A 201 -13.85 -15.14 1.50
C ASN A 201 -15.29 -15.30 0.95
N SER A 202 -16.30 -15.44 1.81
CA SER A 202 -17.70 -15.52 1.38
C SER A 202 -18.31 -14.16 1.06
N ILE A 203 -17.78 -13.08 1.64
CA ILE A 203 -18.31 -11.71 1.49
C ILE A 203 -18.28 -11.28 0.02
N LYS A 204 -19.43 -10.79 -0.46
CA LYS A 204 -19.62 -10.26 -1.81
C LYS A 204 -20.12 -8.82 -1.69
N MET A 205 -19.27 -7.87 -1.99
CA MET A 205 -19.64 -6.47 -1.96
C MET A 205 -20.33 -6.08 -3.28
N THR A 206 -21.65 -6.06 -3.27
CA THR A 206 -22.47 -5.76 -4.45
C THR A 206 -23.19 -4.42 -4.37
N ASP A 207 -23.44 -3.91 -3.16
CA ASP A 207 -24.12 -2.64 -2.92
C ASP A 207 -23.10 -1.58 -2.42
N ARG A 208 -22.65 -0.74 -3.36
CA ARG A 208 -21.68 0.32 -3.08
C ARG A 208 -22.28 1.47 -2.25
N ASP A 209 -23.56 1.73 -2.41
CA ASP A 209 -24.24 2.78 -1.66
C ASP A 209 -24.44 2.37 -0.20
N ALA A 210 -24.74 1.07 0.04
CA ALA A 210 -24.78 0.54 1.39
C ALA A 210 -23.38 0.62 2.03
N LEU A 211 -22.33 0.19 1.33
CA LEU A 211 -20.95 0.32 1.79
C LEU A 211 -20.60 1.76 2.15
N LEU A 212 -20.93 2.71 1.27
CA LEU A 212 -20.66 4.13 1.53
C LEU A 212 -21.40 4.60 2.80
N ARG A 213 -22.68 4.24 2.98
CA ARG A 213 -23.44 4.59 4.18
C ARG A 213 -22.80 4.06 5.47
N GLU A 214 -22.34 2.81 5.49
CA GLU A 214 -21.66 2.24 6.66
C GLU A 214 -20.37 3.01 6.99
N MET A 215 -19.54 3.30 5.99
CA MET A 215 -18.28 4.03 6.21
C MET A 215 -18.51 5.46 6.72
N ILE A 216 -19.38 6.24 6.04
CA ILE A 216 -19.63 7.65 6.42
C ILE A 216 -20.41 7.77 7.73
N SER A 217 -21.11 6.73 8.18
CA SER A 217 -21.74 6.71 9.50
C SER A 217 -20.73 6.77 10.64
N VAL A 218 -19.49 6.33 10.38
CA VAL A 218 -18.37 6.34 11.34
C VAL A 218 -17.50 7.58 11.17
N ASP A 219 -17.12 7.88 9.93
CA ASP A 219 -16.30 9.03 9.58
C ASP A 219 -16.64 9.49 8.13
N PRO A 220 -17.06 10.75 7.92
CA PRO A 220 -17.44 11.27 6.62
C PRO A 220 -16.28 11.29 5.61
N LEU A 221 -15.03 11.14 6.06
CA LEU A 221 -13.84 11.07 5.21
C LEU A 221 -13.33 9.62 5.03
N ALA A 222 -14.06 8.61 5.51
CA ALA A 222 -13.69 7.23 5.27
C ALA A 222 -13.71 6.90 3.77
N TYR A 223 -12.57 6.42 3.27
CA TYR A 223 -12.35 6.16 1.84
C TYR A 223 -12.66 4.72 1.44
N GLY A 224 -12.37 3.75 2.30
CA GLY A 224 -12.53 2.35 2.00
C GLY A 224 -12.73 1.48 3.23
N LEU A 225 -13.24 0.28 2.95
CA LEU A 225 -13.47 -0.79 3.92
C LEU A 225 -12.34 -1.82 3.82
N TYR A 226 -11.69 -2.12 4.93
CA TYR A 226 -10.64 -3.12 5.05
C TYR A 226 -11.05 -4.25 5.97
N LEU A 227 -11.42 -5.37 5.39
CA LEU A 227 -11.78 -6.59 6.10
C LEU A 227 -10.53 -7.42 6.36
N PHE A 228 -10.34 -7.93 7.56
CA PHE A 228 -9.15 -8.71 7.89
C PHE A 228 -9.42 -9.81 8.91
N THR A 229 -8.59 -10.86 8.86
CA THR A 229 -8.65 -12.00 9.78
C THR A 229 -7.25 -12.59 9.98
N PRO A 230 -6.94 -13.24 11.11
CA PRO A 230 -5.71 -14.00 11.28
C PRO A 230 -5.60 -15.12 10.25
N SER A 231 -4.37 -15.41 9.83
CA SER A 231 -4.04 -16.52 8.92
C SER A 231 -2.94 -17.38 9.52
N PRO A 232 -2.87 -18.67 9.17
CA PRO A 232 -1.73 -19.49 9.55
C PRO A 232 -0.40 -18.87 9.07
N PRO A 233 0.69 -19.02 9.82
CA PRO A 233 2.01 -18.52 9.42
C PRO A 233 2.46 -19.07 8.07
N ILE A 234 3.09 -18.23 7.26
CA ILE A 234 3.71 -18.67 5.99
C ILE A 234 5.01 -19.40 6.34
N THR A 235 5.13 -20.66 5.91
CA THR A 235 6.26 -21.53 6.28
C THR A 235 7.58 -21.25 5.55
N SER A 236 7.63 -20.22 4.69
CA SER A 236 8.78 -19.92 3.82
C SER A 236 9.77 -18.87 4.34
N ALA A 237 9.65 -18.41 5.58
CA ALA A 237 10.61 -17.46 6.13
C ALA A 237 11.94 -18.17 6.41
N LYS A 238 13.00 -17.80 5.67
CA LYS A 238 14.38 -18.31 5.81
C LYS A 238 14.98 -18.07 7.21
N ASP A 239 14.39 -17.19 8.01
CA ASP A 239 14.98 -16.67 9.26
C ASP A 239 14.32 -17.16 10.55
N GLY A 240 13.43 -18.14 10.51
CA GLY A 240 12.83 -18.73 11.71
C GLY A 240 11.89 -17.81 12.53
N ALA A 241 11.88 -16.51 12.28
CA ALA A 241 10.95 -15.57 12.88
C ALA A 241 9.60 -15.67 12.16
N ARG A 242 8.60 -16.17 12.87
CA ARG A 242 7.23 -16.28 12.34
C ARG A 242 6.48 -14.99 12.62
N ASN A 243 6.53 -14.06 11.67
CA ASN A 243 5.66 -12.88 11.75
C ASN A 243 4.18 -13.29 11.78
N PRO A 244 3.34 -12.64 12.58
CA PRO A 244 1.90 -12.78 12.48
C PRO A 244 1.45 -12.54 11.04
N VAL A 245 0.54 -13.39 10.55
CA VAL A 245 -0.01 -13.28 9.20
C VAL A 245 -1.49 -12.96 9.29
N PHE A 246 -1.93 -11.98 8.51
CA PHE A 246 -3.34 -11.66 8.34
C PHE A 246 -3.72 -11.83 6.88
N GLN A 247 -4.93 -12.30 6.62
CA GLN A 247 -5.57 -12.24 5.32
C GLN A 247 -6.47 -11.01 5.30
N ALA A 248 -6.44 -10.24 4.21
CA ALA A 248 -7.24 -9.03 4.10
C ALA A 248 -7.91 -8.89 2.73
N ARG A 249 -8.96 -8.06 2.69
CA ARG A 249 -9.67 -7.65 1.47
C ARG A 249 -10.02 -6.17 1.58
N PHE A 250 -9.93 -5.45 0.47
CA PHE A 250 -10.22 -4.02 0.41
C PHE A 250 -11.30 -3.70 -0.61
N PHE A 251 -12.26 -2.87 -0.18
CA PHE A 251 -13.35 -2.38 -1.01
C PHE A 251 -13.47 -0.85 -0.87
N SER A 252 -13.72 -0.17 -1.97
CA SER A 252 -14.06 1.26 -1.96
C SER A 252 -15.23 1.52 -2.90
N PRO A 253 -16.16 2.42 -2.54
CA PRO A 253 -17.28 2.80 -3.42
C PRO A 253 -16.84 3.34 -4.78
N GLY A 254 -15.67 3.99 -4.83
CA GLY A 254 -15.09 4.55 -6.05
C GLY A 254 -14.43 3.53 -6.98
N MET A 255 -14.25 2.29 -6.54
CA MET A 255 -13.58 1.25 -7.33
C MET A 255 -14.57 0.26 -7.92
N ALA A 256 -14.29 -0.20 -9.15
CA ALA A 256 -15.14 -1.18 -9.83
C ALA A 256 -15.07 -2.58 -9.22
N GLY A 257 -14.04 -2.88 -8.44
CA GLY A 257 -13.77 -4.19 -7.87
C GLY A 257 -13.03 -4.10 -6.55
N GLU A 258 -12.44 -5.21 -6.15
CA GLU A 258 -11.59 -5.35 -4.98
C GLU A 258 -10.14 -4.99 -5.35
N ASP A 259 -9.48 -4.16 -4.54
CA ASP A 259 -8.07 -3.82 -4.73
C ASP A 259 -7.17 -5.00 -4.32
N PRO A 260 -6.24 -5.43 -5.17
CA PRO A 260 -5.35 -6.55 -4.85
C PRO A 260 -4.38 -6.30 -3.70
N ALA A 261 -3.93 -5.05 -3.48
CA ALA A 261 -3.03 -4.71 -2.37
C ALA A 261 -3.14 -3.23 -2.00
N THR A 262 -3.52 -2.96 -0.76
CA THR A 262 -3.79 -1.62 -0.26
C THR A 262 -2.83 -1.26 0.87
N GLY A 263 -1.68 -0.68 0.52
CA GLY A 263 -0.66 -0.28 1.50
C GLY A 263 -1.18 0.73 2.52
N SER A 264 -2.02 1.70 2.07
CA SER A 264 -2.65 2.70 2.95
C SER A 264 -3.65 2.11 3.97
N ALA A 265 -4.04 0.82 3.83
CA ALA A 265 -4.91 0.12 4.78
C ALA A 265 -4.16 -0.94 5.59
N ALA A 266 -3.09 -1.51 5.05
CA ALA A 266 -2.26 -2.50 5.76
C ALA A 266 -1.50 -1.88 6.94
N GLY A 267 -1.00 -0.65 6.80
CA GLY A 267 -0.39 0.10 7.91
C GLY A 267 -1.36 0.40 9.05
N PRO A 268 -2.55 0.97 8.77
CA PRO A 268 -3.63 1.09 9.74
C PRO A 268 -4.00 -0.20 10.47
N LEU A 269 -3.99 -1.35 9.76
CA LEU A 269 -4.21 -2.65 10.41
C LEU A 269 -3.17 -2.93 11.50
N ALA A 270 -1.88 -2.76 11.20
CA ALA A 270 -0.83 -2.98 12.18
C ALA A 270 -0.93 -2.02 13.37
N ALA A 271 -1.21 -0.74 13.08
CA ALA A 271 -1.44 0.28 14.12
C ALA A 271 -2.65 -0.06 15.00
N TYR A 272 -3.77 -0.47 14.40
CA TYR A 272 -4.97 -0.91 15.11
C TYR A 272 -4.67 -2.09 16.04
N MET A 273 -4.02 -3.14 15.53
CA MET A 273 -3.68 -4.33 16.31
C MET A 273 -2.71 -4.02 17.47
N GLN A 274 -1.81 -3.06 17.28
CA GLN A 274 -0.95 -2.53 18.35
C GLN A 274 -1.76 -1.75 19.39
N ASN A 275 -2.68 -0.88 18.95
CA ASN A 275 -3.49 -0.04 19.82
C ASN A 275 -4.41 -0.85 20.74
N VAL A 276 -5.03 -1.92 20.23
CA VAL A 276 -5.88 -2.83 21.03
C VAL A 276 -5.05 -3.80 21.90
N GLY A 277 -3.71 -3.73 21.83
CA GLY A 277 -2.80 -4.55 22.63
C GLY A 277 -2.73 -6.01 22.19
N ALA A 278 -3.13 -6.32 20.96
CA ALA A 278 -3.04 -7.65 20.36
C ALA A 278 -1.64 -7.92 19.76
N LEU A 279 -0.95 -6.87 19.33
CA LEU A 279 0.48 -6.87 19.07
C LEU A 279 1.17 -6.13 20.24
N SER A 280 2.28 -6.64 20.73
CA SER A 280 3.02 -6.03 21.84
C SER A 280 4.44 -5.72 21.39
N VAL A 281 4.64 -4.49 20.92
CA VAL A 281 5.97 -3.97 20.55
C VAL A 281 6.52 -3.19 21.72
N LYS A 282 7.65 -3.64 22.31
CA LYS A 282 8.31 -2.94 23.40
C LYS A 282 9.09 -1.74 22.86
N ARG A 283 9.41 -0.80 23.76
CA ARG A 283 10.25 0.35 23.39
C ARG A 283 11.60 -0.13 22.87
N GLY A 284 12.06 0.48 21.77
CA GLY A 284 13.29 0.11 21.08
C GLY A 284 13.20 -1.18 20.25
N GLU A 285 12.01 -1.82 20.17
CA GLU A 285 11.80 -3.02 19.37
C GLU A 285 11.01 -2.72 18.10
N THR A 286 11.26 -3.53 17.08
CA THR A 286 10.49 -3.57 15.83
C THR A 286 9.81 -4.93 15.70
N MET A 287 8.54 -4.94 15.36
CA MET A 287 7.79 -6.14 15.01
C MET A 287 7.24 -6.01 13.60
N ALA A 288 7.30 -7.07 12.81
CA ALA A 288 6.67 -7.12 11.50
C ALA A 288 5.44 -8.02 11.52
N ILE A 289 4.43 -7.65 10.74
CA ILE A 289 3.32 -8.51 10.35
C ILE A 289 3.34 -8.70 8.83
N SER A 290 2.78 -9.81 8.38
CA SER A 290 2.57 -10.06 6.94
C SER A 290 1.08 -10.00 6.62
N VAL A 291 0.73 -9.35 5.52
CA VAL A 291 -0.66 -9.25 5.07
C VAL A 291 -0.80 -9.87 3.68
N LEU A 292 -1.63 -10.91 3.60
CA LEU A 292 -2.04 -11.54 2.35
C LEU A 292 -3.31 -10.87 1.84
N GLN A 293 -3.26 -10.24 0.67
CA GLN A 293 -4.41 -9.59 0.04
C GLN A 293 -4.54 -10.02 -1.43
N GLY A 294 -5.69 -9.76 -2.06
CA GLY A 294 -5.90 -10.02 -3.48
C GLY A 294 -6.15 -11.49 -3.85
N LEU A 295 -6.28 -12.39 -2.88
CA LEU A 295 -6.50 -13.82 -3.13
C LEU A 295 -7.77 -14.08 -3.93
N ARG A 296 -8.85 -13.33 -3.65
CA ARG A 296 -10.17 -13.49 -4.30
C ARG A 296 -10.20 -12.99 -5.74
N VAL A 297 -9.32 -12.06 -6.09
CA VAL A 297 -9.19 -11.53 -7.46
C VAL A 297 -8.06 -12.22 -8.24
N GLY A 298 -7.50 -13.31 -7.69
CA GLY A 298 -6.44 -14.09 -8.32
C GLY A 298 -5.07 -13.40 -8.36
N ARG A 299 -4.93 -12.29 -7.64
CA ARG A 299 -3.75 -11.43 -7.56
C ARG A 299 -3.13 -11.49 -6.17
N ALA A 300 -2.58 -12.65 -5.77
CA ALA A 300 -2.00 -12.83 -4.45
C ALA A 300 -0.85 -11.84 -4.22
N CYS A 301 -1.03 -10.98 -3.23
CA CYS A 301 -0.06 -9.99 -2.77
C CYS A 301 0.38 -10.29 -1.34
N LEU A 302 1.66 -10.06 -1.06
CA LEU A 302 2.22 -10.16 0.28
C LEU A 302 2.86 -8.81 0.66
N LEU A 303 2.22 -8.11 1.61
CA LEU A 303 2.73 -6.89 2.18
C LEU A 303 3.40 -7.21 3.52
N THR A 304 4.55 -6.60 3.79
CA THR A 304 5.17 -6.62 5.11
C THR A 304 4.97 -5.26 5.75
N VAL A 305 4.40 -5.23 6.93
CA VAL A 305 4.20 -3.99 7.71
C VAL A 305 5.02 -4.10 8.97
N SER A 306 5.93 -3.14 9.18
CA SER A 306 6.73 -3.05 10.39
C SER A 306 6.15 -1.99 11.32
N VAL A 307 6.07 -2.34 12.59
CA VAL A 307 5.73 -1.46 13.70
C VAL A 307 6.97 -1.31 14.56
N GLU A 308 7.49 -0.11 14.65
CA GLU A 308 8.60 0.23 15.51
C GLU A 308 8.12 1.15 16.62
N ARG A 309 8.58 0.90 17.86
CA ARG A 309 8.30 1.78 18.99
C ARG A 309 9.58 2.45 19.43
N GLY A 310 9.65 3.78 19.23
CA GLY A 310 10.81 4.59 19.59
C GLY A 310 11.21 4.48 21.07
N GLU A 311 12.49 4.70 21.37
CA GLU A 311 13.03 4.68 22.74
C GLU A 311 12.53 5.86 23.59
N ASN A 312 12.36 7.03 22.97
CA ASN A 312 11.96 8.27 23.63
C ASN A 312 10.48 8.55 23.34
N GLY A 313 9.63 8.26 24.32
CA GLY A 313 8.21 8.57 24.25
C GLY A 313 7.94 10.04 24.50
N ASP A 314 8.13 10.93 23.54
CA ASP A 314 7.63 12.30 23.55
C ASP A 314 6.53 12.45 22.49
N SER A 315 5.29 12.43 23.01
CA SER A 315 4.09 13.15 22.62
C SER A 315 3.81 13.36 21.13
N ALA A 316 3.02 12.51 20.60
CA ALA A 316 1.94 12.48 19.60
C ALA A 316 1.93 11.10 18.96
N GLY A 317 1.06 10.20 19.43
CA GLY A 317 0.92 8.85 18.89
C GLY A 317 1.85 7.78 19.50
N ASP A 318 2.21 7.88 20.78
CA ASP A 318 3.03 6.91 21.55
C ASP A 318 4.40 6.51 20.92
N GLY A 319 4.95 7.32 20.02
CA GLY A 319 6.24 7.04 19.37
C GLY A 319 6.22 5.79 18.47
N ILE A 320 5.08 5.48 17.86
CA ILE A 320 4.93 4.34 16.94
C ILE A 320 5.21 4.82 15.52
N ASN A 321 6.18 4.17 14.88
CA ASN A 321 6.49 4.32 13.46
C ASN A 321 5.94 3.11 12.69
N ILE A 322 5.22 3.37 11.62
CA ILE A 322 4.69 2.35 10.72
C ILE A 322 5.43 2.45 9.39
N SER A 323 5.88 1.33 8.87
CA SER A 323 6.42 1.26 7.52
C SER A 323 5.88 0.06 6.75
N ILE A 324 5.79 0.21 5.42
CA ILE A 324 5.36 -0.86 4.52
C ILE A 324 6.51 -1.23 3.63
N SER A 325 6.77 -2.52 3.52
CA SER A 325 7.82 -3.06 2.68
C SER A 325 7.27 -4.08 1.69
N GLY A 326 7.88 -4.12 0.52
CA GLY A 326 7.55 -5.11 -0.49
C GLY A 326 8.51 -5.07 -1.66
N GLY A 327 8.31 -6.00 -2.57
CA GLY A 327 9.01 -6.08 -3.85
C GLY A 327 8.03 -6.01 -5.01
N GLY A 328 8.53 -6.33 -6.19
CA GLY A 328 7.73 -6.40 -7.41
C GLY A 328 8.34 -7.36 -8.42
N VAL A 329 7.60 -7.58 -9.50
CA VAL A 329 8.08 -8.29 -10.68
C VAL A 329 7.59 -7.58 -11.93
N GLU A 330 8.51 -7.26 -12.84
CA GLU A 330 8.17 -6.65 -14.13
C GLU A 330 7.55 -7.72 -15.05
N VAL A 331 6.40 -7.42 -15.63
CA VAL A 331 5.62 -8.38 -16.42
C VAL A 331 5.39 -7.93 -17.86
N MET A 332 5.57 -6.64 -18.16
CA MET A 332 5.39 -6.10 -19.50
C MET A 332 6.27 -4.87 -19.68
N THR A 333 6.83 -4.71 -20.89
CA THR A 333 7.53 -3.50 -21.34
C THR A 333 7.06 -3.16 -22.74
N GLY A 334 7.11 -1.88 -23.09
CA GLY A 334 6.73 -1.43 -24.43
C GLY A 334 6.82 0.07 -24.57
N ASP A 335 6.27 0.58 -25.66
CA ASP A 335 6.18 2.01 -25.95
C ASP A 335 4.71 2.42 -26.08
N VAL A 336 4.32 3.49 -25.40
CA VAL A 336 2.99 4.10 -25.55
C VAL A 336 3.11 5.39 -26.36
N ALA A 337 2.15 5.60 -27.27
CA ALA A 337 2.07 6.85 -28.01
C ALA A 337 1.77 8.03 -27.08
N VAL A 338 2.52 9.12 -27.24
CA VAL A 338 2.25 10.35 -26.51
C VAL A 338 1.10 11.08 -27.19
N PRO A 339 -0.01 11.37 -26.47
CA PRO A 339 -1.13 12.11 -27.02
C PRO A 339 -0.70 13.49 -27.52
N GLY A 340 -1.28 13.94 -28.64
CA GLY A 340 -1.05 15.30 -29.15
C GLY A 340 -1.63 16.35 -28.17
N GLU A 341 -1.07 17.55 -28.17
CA GLU A 341 -1.49 18.65 -27.26
C GLU A 341 -2.94 19.07 -27.44
N ALA A 342 -3.54 18.83 -28.62
CA ALA A 342 -4.93 19.14 -28.92
C ALA A 342 -5.93 18.09 -28.40
N VAL A 343 -5.47 16.99 -27.83
CA VAL A 343 -6.34 15.95 -27.25
C VAL A 343 -6.68 16.33 -25.83
N GLU A 344 -7.95 16.55 -25.56
CA GLU A 344 -8.47 16.86 -24.21
C GLU A 344 -8.74 15.55 -23.43
N PHE A 345 -8.68 15.67 -22.09
CA PHE A 345 -8.95 14.54 -21.19
C PHE A 345 -10.45 14.23 -21.10
#